data_23154754ff3df873bec00c4d9d461951
#
_entry.id   23154754ff3df873bec00c4d9d461951
#
_cell.length_a   1.000
_cell.length_b   1.000
_cell.length_c   1.000
_cell.angle_alpha   90.00
_cell.angle_beta   90.00
_cell.angle_gamma   90.00
#
_symmetry.space_group_name_H-M   'P 1'
#
loop_
_entity.id
_entity.type
_entity.pdbx_description
1 polymer ?
#
loop_
_entity_poly.entity_id
_entity_poly.type
_entity_poly.pdbx_seq_one_letter_code
_entity_poly.pdbx_strand_id
1 'polypeptide(L)'
;CTFTSNPVVELTFPRVFSSYLPGLIIVWDIAHGDYAVDFKITLYKEGVKGTEKTVTGNDTTRTVVDMDINEYDKIVFEILKWSSPRRRARIARIHLGLSITYEKGDLFGTFTHSQEVDPLSAKMPKMGLKFSVSNVDDSYNPYNQTGISKYLVERQEIQVRYGYRIGSGVEWIPGGTFYLSGWDAPQNGLYANFEARDILEFMNGIFMKGVYR
;
A
#
# COMPACT_ATOMS: atom_id res chain seq x y z
N CYS A 1 7.60 20.73 -17.04
CA CYS A 1 6.82 21.01 -18.24
C CYS A 1 5.36 21.23 -17.85
N THR A 2 4.74 22.31 -18.30
CA THR A 2 3.32 22.64 -18.10
C THR A 2 2.51 22.19 -19.33
N PHE A 3 1.23 21.94 -19.15
CA PHE A 3 0.32 21.53 -20.20
C PHE A 3 -0.52 22.70 -20.69
N THR A 4 -0.97 22.67 -21.93
CA THR A 4 -1.97 23.64 -22.46
C THR A 4 -3.34 23.39 -21.81
N SER A 5 -3.64 22.12 -21.50
CA SER A 5 -4.79 21.69 -20.71
C SER A 5 -4.29 20.60 -19.75
N ASN A 6 -4.53 20.79 -18.47
CA ASN A 6 -4.03 19.87 -17.45
C ASN A 6 -4.67 18.47 -17.62
N PRO A 7 -3.85 17.39 -17.68
CA PRO A 7 -4.39 16.03 -17.65
C PRO A 7 -5.13 15.76 -16.33
N VAL A 8 -6.28 15.14 -16.44
CA VAL A 8 -7.13 14.77 -15.30
C VAL A 8 -7.40 13.28 -15.33
N VAL A 9 -7.30 12.65 -14.17
CA VAL A 9 -7.70 11.25 -13.94
C VAL A 9 -8.75 11.24 -12.85
N GLU A 10 -9.90 10.63 -13.11
CA GLU A 10 -10.99 10.49 -12.15
C GLU A 10 -11.16 9.01 -11.75
N LEU A 11 -11.19 8.75 -10.45
CA LEU A 11 -11.60 7.48 -9.88
C LEU A 11 -12.98 7.66 -9.28
N THR A 12 -13.97 6.99 -9.85
CA THR A 12 -15.36 7.03 -9.37
C THR A 12 -15.74 5.68 -8.76
N PHE A 13 -16.37 5.70 -7.62
CA PHE A 13 -16.79 4.54 -6.86
C PHE A 13 -18.32 4.45 -6.84
N PRO A 14 -18.90 3.23 -6.76
CA PRO A 14 -20.36 3.04 -6.82
C PRO A 14 -21.08 3.47 -5.54
N ARG A 15 -20.37 3.80 -4.48
CA ARG A 15 -20.89 4.23 -3.17
C ARG A 15 -19.91 5.15 -2.47
N VAL A 16 -20.41 5.92 -1.52
CA VAL A 16 -19.56 6.70 -0.61
C VAL A 16 -18.80 5.77 0.32
N PHE A 17 -17.49 5.93 0.39
CA PHE A 17 -16.64 5.29 1.37
C PHE A 17 -16.42 6.20 2.56
N SER A 18 -16.78 5.73 3.76
CA SER A 18 -16.62 6.44 5.02
C SER A 18 -15.38 5.99 5.82
N SER A 19 -14.59 5.07 5.28
CA SER A 19 -13.35 4.64 5.93
C SER A 19 -12.32 5.74 5.88
N TYR A 20 -11.76 6.09 7.02
CA TYR A 20 -10.65 7.03 7.12
C TYR A 20 -9.36 6.40 6.60
N LEU A 21 -8.67 7.12 5.71
CA LEU A 21 -7.34 6.77 5.23
C LEU A 21 -6.41 7.98 5.43
N PRO A 22 -5.21 7.79 6.00
CA PRO A 22 -4.29 8.89 6.33
C PRO A 22 -3.53 9.44 5.12
N GLY A 23 -3.78 8.94 3.93
CA GLY A 23 -3.14 9.40 2.71
C GLY A 23 -3.27 8.42 1.56
N LEU A 24 -2.46 8.66 0.53
CA LEU A 24 -2.35 7.79 -0.63
C LEU A 24 -0.94 7.79 -1.21
N ILE A 25 -0.64 6.80 -2.03
CA ILE A 25 0.62 6.71 -2.75
C ILE A 25 0.32 6.67 -4.24
N ILE A 26 0.99 7.55 -4.98
CA ILE A 26 0.93 7.57 -6.43
C ILE A 26 2.25 7.02 -6.97
N VAL A 27 2.14 6.03 -7.83
CA VAL A 27 3.25 5.50 -8.60
C VAL A 27 3.11 6.01 -10.03
N TRP A 28 4.07 6.81 -10.45
CA TRP A 28 4.11 7.42 -11.77
C TRP A 28 4.74 6.48 -12.81
N ASP A 29 5.21 7.00 -13.92
CA ASP A 29 5.82 6.21 -15.00
C ASP A 29 7.24 5.74 -14.64
N ILE A 30 7.34 4.62 -13.89
CA ILE A 30 8.62 4.03 -13.48
C ILE A 30 9.46 3.64 -14.69
N ALA A 31 8.84 3.15 -15.77
CA ALA A 31 9.56 2.64 -16.93
C ALA A 31 10.41 3.71 -17.63
N HIS A 32 10.01 4.97 -17.52
CA HIS A 32 10.72 6.10 -18.10
C HIS A 32 11.35 7.04 -17.06
N GLY A 33 11.09 6.79 -15.77
CA GLY A 33 11.54 7.66 -14.70
C GLY A 33 10.81 9.00 -14.64
N ASP A 34 9.62 9.10 -15.26
CA ASP A 34 8.85 10.35 -15.33
C ASP A 34 7.81 10.42 -14.19
N TYR A 35 7.55 11.63 -13.72
CA TYR A 35 6.63 11.89 -12.60
C TYR A 35 5.96 13.28 -12.71
N ALA A 36 4.85 13.46 -12.00
CA ALA A 36 4.28 14.78 -11.83
C ALA A 36 5.09 15.57 -10.81
N VAL A 37 5.59 16.72 -11.22
CA VAL A 37 6.30 17.67 -10.34
C VAL A 37 5.31 18.42 -9.47
N ASP A 38 4.22 18.90 -10.09
CA ASP A 38 3.14 19.58 -9.39
C ASP A 38 1.82 18.91 -9.79
N PHE A 39 0.98 18.61 -8.82
CA PHE A 39 -0.32 17.99 -9.03
C PHE A 39 -1.28 18.31 -7.91
N LYS A 40 -2.55 18.10 -8.16
CA LYS A 40 -3.63 18.35 -7.21
C LYS A 40 -4.54 17.14 -7.09
N ILE A 41 -4.96 16.83 -5.88
CA ILE A 41 -5.91 15.77 -5.55
C ILE A 41 -7.12 16.43 -4.93
N THR A 42 -8.30 16.07 -5.42
CA THR A 42 -9.57 16.59 -4.91
C THR A 42 -10.53 15.42 -4.63
N LEU A 43 -11.08 15.37 -3.45
CA LEU A 43 -12.12 14.41 -3.07
C LEU A 43 -13.49 15.01 -3.33
N TYR A 44 -14.42 14.16 -3.75
CA TYR A 44 -15.84 14.51 -3.91
C TYR A 44 -16.71 13.51 -3.17
N LYS A 45 -17.82 14.01 -2.63
CA LYS A 45 -18.90 13.24 -2.05
C LYS A 45 -20.21 13.66 -2.69
N GLU A 46 -20.88 12.75 -3.38
CA GLU A 46 -22.17 13.01 -4.06
C GLU A 46 -22.14 14.27 -4.94
N GLY A 47 -21.04 14.46 -5.66
CA GLY A 47 -20.81 15.61 -6.53
C GLY A 47 -20.35 16.90 -5.84
N VAL A 48 -20.34 16.94 -4.50
CA VAL A 48 -19.86 18.08 -3.73
C VAL A 48 -18.36 17.97 -3.51
N LYS A 49 -17.62 19.06 -3.79
CA LYS A 49 -16.18 19.14 -3.57
C LYS A 49 -15.88 19.12 -2.06
N GLY A 50 -15.04 18.19 -1.65
CA GLY A 50 -14.54 18.03 -0.28
C GLY A 50 -13.08 18.49 -0.14
N THR A 51 -12.27 17.65 0.53
CA THR A 51 -10.85 17.91 0.80
C THR A 51 -10.04 18.02 -0.49
N GLU A 52 -9.13 18.98 -0.52
CA GLU A 52 -8.19 19.20 -1.63
C GLU A 52 -6.75 19.29 -1.10
N LYS A 53 -5.82 18.66 -1.80
CA LYS A 53 -4.39 18.74 -1.52
C LYS A 53 -3.62 19.03 -2.80
N THR A 54 -2.79 20.07 -2.76
CA THR A 54 -1.83 20.38 -3.83
C THR A 54 -0.44 19.96 -3.37
N VAL A 55 0.26 19.21 -4.22
CA VAL A 55 1.66 18.83 -4.04
C VAL A 55 2.48 19.56 -5.08
N THR A 56 3.56 20.19 -4.63
CA THR A 56 4.48 20.95 -5.49
C THR A 56 5.91 20.47 -5.27
N GLY A 57 6.72 20.51 -6.33
CA GLY A 57 8.14 20.18 -6.24
C GLY A 57 8.43 18.69 -5.99
N ASN A 58 7.51 17.79 -6.35
CA ASN A 58 7.80 16.36 -6.27
C ASN A 58 8.92 15.98 -7.24
N ASP A 59 9.85 15.16 -6.79
CA ASP A 59 11.05 14.73 -7.51
C ASP A 59 11.17 13.20 -7.64
N THR A 60 10.12 12.46 -7.24
CA THR A 60 10.14 10.99 -7.21
C THR A 60 9.04 10.36 -8.06
N THR A 61 9.32 9.16 -8.60
CA THR A 61 8.34 8.33 -9.31
C THR A 61 7.34 7.64 -8.38
N ARG A 62 7.58 7.68 -7.07
CA ARG A 62 6.67 7.18 -6.04
C ARG A 62 6.45 8.27 -5.01
N THR A 63 5.30 8.90 -5.05
CA THR A 63 4.96 10.02 -4.18
C THR A 63 4.00 9.59 -3.10
N VAL A 64 4.38 9.79 -1.85
CA VAL A 64 3.50 9.63 -0.69
C VAL A 64 2.82 10.97 -0.44
N VAL A 65 1.49 10.95 -0.38
CA VAL A 65 0.68 12.15 -0.12
C VAL A 65 -0.05 11.94 1.19
N ASP A 66 0.37 12.71 2.19
CA ASP A 66 -0.29 12.77 3.48
C ASP A 66 -1.50 13.72 3.37
N MET A 67 -2.70 13.17 3.44
CA MET A 67 -3.97 13.90 3.43
C MET A 67 -5.09 13.05 4.02
N ASP A 68 -5.99 13.69 4.74
CA ASP A 68 -7.18 12.99 5.24
C ASP A 68 -8.13 12.63 4.10
N ILE A 69 -8.29 11.33 3.87
CA ILE A 69 -9.22 10.78 2.89
C ILE A 69 -10.38 10.15 3.65
N ASN A 70 -11.53 10.78 3.59
CA ASN A 70 -12.73 10.35 4.29
C ASN A 70 -13.99 10.77 3.51
N GLU A 71 -15.04 9.98 3.61
CA GLU A 71 -16.36 10.27 3.02
C GLU A 71 -16.31 10.70 1.54
N TYR A 72 -15.89 9.81 0.66
CA TYR A 72 -15.74 10.10 -0.76
C TYR A 72 -16.37 9.03 -1.66
N ASP A 73 -16.83 9.44 -2.81
CA ASP A 73 -17.27 8.59 -3.92
C ASP A 73 -16.51 8.85 -5.22
N LYS A 74 -15.72 9.96 -5.26
CA LYS A 74 -14.85 10.27 -6.37
C LYS A 74 -13.57 10.95 -5.92
N ILE A 75 -12.45 10.57 -6.54
CA ILE A 75 -11.14 11.19 -6.37
C ILE A 75 -10.66 11.70 -7.73
N VAL A 76 -10.29 12.95 -7.79
CA VAL A 76 -9.81 13.61 -9.01
C VAL A 76 -8.33 13.96 -8.83
N PHE A 77 -7.51 13.52 -9.79
CA PHE A 77 -6.09 13.84 -9.88
C PHE A 77 -5.87 14.77 -11.06
N GLU A 78 -5.45 15.99 -10.82
CA GLU A 78 -5.11 16.99 -11.84
C GLU A 78 -3.59 17.18 -11.86
N ILE A 79 -2.94 16.94 -13.01
CA ILE A 79 -1.50 17.06 -13.17
C ILE A 79 -1.19 18.46 -13.72
N LEU A 80 -0.52 19.28 -12.91
CA LEU A 80 -0.22 20.67 -13.21
C LEU A 80 1.12 20.83 -13.95
N LYS A 81 2.11 19.99 -13.57
CA LYS A 81 3.45 20.04 -14.15
C LYS A 81 4.06 18.65 -14.22
N TRP A 82 4.67 18.30 -15.34
CA TRP A 82 5.32 17.02 -15.59
C TRP A 82 6.84 17.16 -15.63
N SER A 83 7.59 16.14 -15.24
CA SER A 83 9.05 16.16 -15.18
C SER A 83 9.69 16.33 -16.56
N SER A 84 9.19 15.60 -17.56
CA SER A 84 9.77 15.55 -18.90
C SER A 84 8.90 16.27 -19.94
N PRO A 85 9.48 17.11 -20.82
CA PRO A 85 8.75 17.73 -21.91
C PRO A 85 8.39 16.73 -23.01
N ARG A 86 7.29 16.99 -23.72
CA ARG A 86 6.82 16.19 -24.88
C ARG A 86 6.52 14.73 -24.56
N ARG A 87 6.33 14.38 -23.29
CA ARG A 87 5.89 13.07 -22.86
C ARG A 87 4.47 13.12 -22.30
N ARG A 88 3.75 12.02 -22.48
CA ARG A 88 2.41 11.86 -21.94
C ARG A 88 2.49 11.61 -20.45
N ALA A 89 1.69 12.32 -19.65
CA ALA A 89 1.54 12.04 -18.24
C ALA A 89 0.94 10.65 -18.02
N ARG A 90 1.51 9.88 -17.09
CA ARG A 90 1.12 8.50 -16.78
C ARG A 90 1.12 8.26 -15.30
N ILE A 91 0.03 7.70 -14.82
CA ILE A 91 -0.07 7.11 -13.49
C ILE A 91 -0.05 5.59 -13.69
N ALA A 92 0.95 4.93 -13.13
CA ALA A 92 1.07 3.47 -13.21
C ALA A 92 0.16 2.80 -12.16
N ARG A 93 0.08 3.38 -10.94
CA ARG A 93 -0.72 2.83 -9.85
C ARG A 93 -1.07 3.90 -8.83
N ILE A 94 -2.23 3.76 -8.21
CA ILE A 94 -2.65 4.54 -7.05
C ILE A 94 -2.98 3.55 -5.92
N HIS A 95 -2.35 3.73 -4.77
CA HIS A 95 -2.67 3.00 -3.56
C HIS A 95 -3.38 3.95 -2.61
N LEU A 96 -4.56 3.59 -2.19
CA LEU A 96 -5.28 4.31 -1.14
C LEU A 96 -4.78 3.82 0.22
N GLY A 97 -4.33 4.74 1.05
CA GLY A 97 -3.66 4.48 2.31
C GLY A 97 -2.13 4.66 2.23
N LEU A 98 -1.49 4.72 3.38
CA LEU A 98 -0.03 4.79 3.49
C LEU A 98 0.58 3.38 3.34
N SER A 99 1.77 3.33 2.77
CA SER A 99 2.55 2.10 2.64
C SER A 99 3.89 2.30 3.33
N ILE A 100 4.22 1.39 4.24
CA ILE A 100 5.51 1.34 4.91
C ILE A 100 6.36 0.31 4.19
N THR A 101 7.60 0.64 3.92
CA THR A 101 8.58 -0.30 3.37
C THR A 101 9.60 -0.62 4.46
N TYR A 102 9.76 -1.90 4.75
CA TYR A 102 10.78 -2.40 5.66
C TYR A 102 11.91 -3.03 4.83
N GLU A 103 13.11 -2.61 5.10
CA GLU A 103 14.31 -3.21 4.54
C GLU A 103 14.94 -4.20 5.53
N LYS A 104 15.98 -4.92 5.12
CA LYS A 104 16.68 -5.90 5.97
C LYS A 104 17.15 -5.29 7.31
N GLY A 105 17.50 -4.00 7.32
CA GLY A 105 17.95 -3.29 8.52
C GLY A 105 16.84 -2.99 9.53
N ASP A 106 15.59 -2.92 9.07
CA ASP A 106 14.41 -2.65 9.91
C ASP A 106 13.83 -3.91 10.52
N LEU A 107 14.21 -5.09 9.97
CA LEU A 107 13.75 -6.38 10.43
C LEU A 107 14.56 -6.82 11.66
N PHE A 108 13.86 -7.23 12.69
CA PHE A 108 14.44 -7.72 13.94
C PHE A 108 14.24 -9.23 14.06
N GLY A 109 15.33 -9.97 14.31
CA GLY A 109 15.25 -11.42 14.51
C GLY A 109 14.97 -12.20 13.23
N THR A 110 13.96 -13.06 13.25
CA THR A 110 13.70 -14.03 12.18
C THR A 110 12.63 -13.55 11.22
N PHE A 111 12.96 -13.55 9.93
CA PHE A 111 11.98 -13.45 8.85
C PHE A 111 11.68 -14.85 8.33
N THR A 112 10.45 -15.29 8.43
CA THR A 112 10.03 -16.62 7.99
C THR A 112 8.98 -16.50 6.89
N HIS A 113 9.31 -17.05 5.73
CA HIS A 113 8.37 -17.27 4.63
C HIS A 113 8.19 -18.78 4.47
N SER A 114 7.00 -19.28 4.77
CA SER A 114 6.66 -20.71 4.67
C SER A 114 5.73 -20.96 3.49
N GLN A 115 5.99 -22.06 2.79
CA GLN A 115 5.10 -22.61 1.78
C GLN A 115 4.84 -24.08 2.11
N GLU A 116 3.58 -24.43 2.29
CA GLU A 116 3.18 -25.78 2.64
C GLU A 116 2.22 -26.30 1.59
N VAL A 117 2.60 -27.42 0.95
CA VAL A 117 1.79 -28.14 -0.01
C VAL A 117 1.76 -29.61 0.38
N ASP A 118 0.58 -30.13 0.62
CA ASP A 118 0.40 -31.57 0.87
C ASP A 118 -0.15 -32.25 -0.41
N PRO A 119 0.68 -32.96 -1.16
CA PRO A 119 0.27 -33.58 -2.43
C PRO A 119 -0.69 -34.77 -2.26
N LEU A 120 -0.83 -35.29 -1.04
CA LEU A 120 -1.68 -36.46 -0.75
C LEU A 120 -3.02 -36.09 -0.14
N SER A 121 -3.17 -34.87 0.36
CA SER A 121 -4.44 -34.39 0.91
C SER A 121 -5.11 -33.40 -0.03
N ALA A 122 -6.43 -33.39 0.01
CA ALA A 122 -7.22 -32.37 -0.71
C ALA A 122 -7.17 -30.97 -0.05
N LYS A 123 -6.15 -30.71 0.79
CA LYS A 123 -5.98 -29.42 1.45
C LYS A 123 -5.40 -28.40 0.48
N MET A 124 -5.91 -27.18 0.55
CA MET A 124 -5.35 -26.08 -0.23
C MET A 124 -3.92 -25.78 0.21
N PRO A 125 -3.03 -25.43 -0.74
CA PRO A 125 -1.70 -24.91 -0.40
C PRO A 125 -1.81 -23.73 0.55
N LYS A 126 -0.89 -23.64 1.50
CA LYS A 126 -0.83 -22.53 2.47
C LYS A 126 0.50 -21.83 2.37
N MET A 127 0.45 -20.50 2.33
CA MET A 127 1.64 -19.68 2.43
C MET A 127 1.50 -18.75 3.63
N GLY A 128 2.55 -18.69 4.44
CA GLY A 128 2.61 -17.87 5.63
C GLY A 128 3.84 -17.01 5.66
N LEU A 129 3.70 -15.82 6.25
CA LEU A 129 4.76 -14.87 6.46
C LEU A 129 4.77 -14.46 7.93
N LYS A 130 5.94 -14.55 8.58
CA LYS A 130 6.17 -14.03 9.93
C LYS A 130 7.42 -13.17 9.92
N PHE A 131 7.33 -12.00 10.50
CA PHE A 131 8.48 -11.11 10.66
C PHE A 131 8.30 -10.19 11.85
N SER A 132 9.41 -9.66 12.32
CA SER A 132 9.42 -8.69 13.41
C SER A 132 10.14 -7.43 12.94
N VAL A 133 9.67 -6.29 13.41
CA VAL A 133 10.28 -4.98 13.14
C VAL A 133 10.65 -4.30 14.46
N SER A 134 11.61 -3.37 14.41
CA SER A 134 11.98 -2.56 15.55
C SER A 134 10.79 -1.72 16.06
N ASN A 135 10.59 -1.70 17.36
CA ASN A 135 9.57 -0.88 18.05
C ASN A 135 10.17 -0.02 19.16
N VAL A 136 11.42 0.39 18.99
CA VAL A 136 12.15 1.20 19.98
C VAL A 136 11.49 2.56 20.20
N ASP A 137 10.83 3.08 19.20
CA ASP A 137 10.08 4.34 19.22
C ASP A 137 8.62 4.19 19.69
N ASP A 138 8.22 2.96 20.09
CA ASP A 138 6.87 2.63 20.57
C ASP A 138 5.76 2.91 19.54
N SER A 139 6.10 2.94 18.25
CA SER A 139 5.18 3.25 17.15
C SER A 139 4.07 2.22 16.97
N TYR A 140 4.31 0.97 17.35
CA TYR A 140 3.35 -0.13 17.21
C TYR A 140 2.54 -0.39 18.48
N ASN A 141 2.75 0.36 19.55
CA ASN A 141 1.97 0.24 20.76
C ASN A 141 0.53 0.75 20.52
N PRO A 142 -0.52 -0.05 20.77
CA PRO A 142 -1.91 0.39 20.61
C PRO A 142 -2.30 1.60 21.45
N TYR A 143 -1.61 1.84 22.56
CA TYR A 143 -1.85 3.00 23.43
C TYR A 143 -1.15 4.28 22.96
N ASN A 144 -0.23 4.18 22.00
CA ASN A 144 0.42 5.35 21.42
C ASN A 144 -0.49 5.99 20.35
N GLN A 145 -1.14 7.09 20.71
CA GLN A 145 -2.07 7.81 19.82
C GLN A 145 -1.42 8.38 18.55
N THR A 146 -0.10 8.60 18.57
CA THR A 146 0.67 9.10 17.42
C THR A 146 1.33 7.97 16.63
N GLY A 147 1.21 6.74 17.11
CA GLY A 147 1.83 5.56 16.54
C GLY A 147 1.20 5.08 15.23
N ILE A 148 1.88 4.15 14.61
CA ILE A 148 1.46 3.49 13.36
C ILE A 148 0.34 2.48 13.61
N SER A 149 0.23 1.96 14.84
CA SER A 149 -0.73 0.92 15.26
C SER A 149 -2.18 1.25 14.86
N LYS A 150 -2.58 2.50 14.92
CA LYS A 150 -3.93 2.97 14.53
C LYS A 150 -4.26 2.77 13.05
N TYR A 151 -3.25 2.58 12.21
CA TYR A 151 -3.39 2.38 10.76
C TYR A 151 -3.26 0.90 10.35
N LEU A 152 -2.93 0.02 11.30
CA LEU A 152 -2.87 -1.40 11.06
C LEU A 152 -4.29 -1.97 11.07
N VAL A 153 -4.70 -2.48 9.93
CA VAL A 153 -6.00 -3.13 9.76
C VAL A 153 -5.80 -4.59 9.37
N GLU A 154 -6.67 -5.45 9.87
CA GLU A 154 -6.72 -6.85 9.44
C GLU A 154 -6.88 -6.94 7.93
N ARG A 155 -6.19 -7.89 7.31
CA ARG A 155 -6.13 -8.10 5.86
C ARG A 155 -5.44 -6.99 5.07
N GLN A 156 -4.64 -6.16 5.70
CA GLN A 156 -3.77 -5.23 4.99
C GLN A 156 -2.77 -5.99 4.12
N GLU A 157 -2.59 -5.54 2.88
CA GLU A 157 -1.69 -6.18 1.93
C GLU A 157 -0.22 -6.00 2.31
N ILE A 158 0.55 -7.08 2.27
CA ILE A 158 1.99 -7.11 2.50
C ILE A 158 2.66 -7.77 1.29
N GLN A 159 3.55 -7.02 0.64
CA GLN A 159 4.33 -7.50 -0.49
C GLN A 159 5.75 -7.83 -0.05
N VAL A 160 6.19 -9.06 -0.35
CA VAL A 160 7.56 -9.51 -0.10
C VAL A 160 8.37 -9.43 -1.39
N ARG A 161 9.61 -8.97 -1.27
CA ARG A 161 10.59 -8.96 -2.36
C ARG A 161 11.94 -9.45 -1.84
N TYR A 162 12.61 -10.24 -2.63
CA TYR A 162 13.97 -10.70 -2.35
C TYR A 162 14.96 -9.96 -3.24
N GLY A 163 15.92 -9.29 -2.61
CA GLY A 163 16.98 -8.56 -3.31
C GLY A 163 18.23 -9.40 -3.42
N TYR A 164 18.74 -9.58 -4.64
CA TYR A 164 20.03 -10.20 -4.92
C TYR A 164 21.01 -9.16 -5.41
N ARG A 165 22.21 -9.13 -4.80
CA ARG A 165 23.26 -8.22 -5.24
C ARG A 165 23.97 -8.81 -6.46
N ILE A 166 23.88 -8.12 -7.60
CA ILE A 166 24.52 -8.48 -8.85
C ILE A 166 25.44 -7.32 -9.25
N GLY A 167 26.76 -7.53 -9.12
CA GLY A 167 27.73 -6.47 -9.37
C GLY A 167 27.52 -5.28 -8.42
N SER A 168 27.26 -4.09 -8.97
CA SER A 168 27.02 -2.85 -8.22
C SER A 168 25.54 -2.56 -7.92
N GLY A 169 24.62 -3.40 -8.43
CA GLY A 169 23.16 -3.21 -8.29
C GLY A 169 22.50 -4.29 -7.43
N VAL A 170 21.21 -4.08 -7.16
CA VAL A 170 20.34 -5.07 -6.52
C VAL A 170 19.21 -5.39 -7.49
N GLU A 171 19.06 -6.66 -7.82
CA GLU A 171 17.92 -7.16 -8.58
C GLU A 171 16.85 -7.68 -7.60
N TRP A 172 15.58 -7.29 -7.80
CA TRP A 172 14.49 -7.62 -6.92
C TRP A 172 13.56 -8.66 -7.54
N ILE A 173 13.38 -9.76 -6.85
CA ILE A 173 12.46 -10.84 -7.23
C ILE A 173 11.24 -10.79 -6.32
N PRO A 174 10.01 -10.86 -6.89
CA PRO A 174 8.79 -10.95 -6.08
C PRO A 174 8.78 -12.20 -5.22
N GLY A 175 8.53 -12.06 -3.92
CA GLY A 175 8.41 -13.16 -2.95
C GLY A 175 6.97 -13.53 -2.65
N GLY A 176 6.00 -12.78 -3.18
CA GLY A 176 4.58 -13.03 -2.99
C GLY A 176 3.83 -11.88 -2.33
N THR A 177 2.50 -12.03 -2.33
CA THR A 177 1.57 -11.10 -1.68
C THR A 177 0.85 -11.84 -0.56
N PHE A 178 0.87 -11.25 0.61
CA PHE A 178 0.27 -11.75 1.84
C PHE A 178 -0.70 -10.72 2.39
N TYR A 179 -1.53 -11.14 3.34
CA TYR A 179 -2.49 -10.29 4.01
C TYR A 179 -2.32 -10.43 5.52
N LEU A 180 -2.25 -9.32 6.20
CA LEU A 180 -2.06 -9.26 7.65
C LEU A 180 -3.17 -10.05 8.36
N SER A 181 -2.79 -11.05 9.12
CA SER A 181 -3.71 -11.86 9.93
C SER A 181 -3.68 -11.47 11.41
N GLY A 182 -2.60 -10.88 11.86
CA GLY A 182 -2.44 -10.39 13.21
C GLY A 182 -1.09 -9.73 13.43
N TRP A 183 -0.99 -8.96 14.49
CA TRP A 183 0.24 -8.37 14.95
C TRP A 183 0.22 -8.25 16.47
N ASP A 184 1.39 -8.23 17.07
CA ASP A 184 1.61 -8.14 18.50
C ASP A 184 2.80 -7.22 18.80
N ALA A 185 2.62 -6.32 19.74
CA ALA A 185 3.68 -5.45 20.23
C ALA A 185 3.70 -5.52 21.76
N PRO A 186 4.62 -6.31 22.35
CA PRO A 186 4.74 -6.42 23.80
C PRO A 186 4.97 -5.06 24.47
N GLN A 187 4.32 -4.81 25.59
CA GLN A 187 4.31 -3.53 26.30
C GLN A 187 5.71 -2.96 26.64
N ASN A 188 6.70 -3.82 26.80
CA ASN A 188 8.11 -3.44 27.01
C ASN A 188 9.00 -4.01 25.91
N GLY A 189 8.43 -4.34 24.76
CA GLY A 189 9.12 -4.98 23.65
C GLY A 189 9.80 -3.98 22.76
N LEU A 190 11.06 -4.25 22.44
CA LEU A 190 11.82 -3.50 21.44
C LEU A 190 11.43 -3.85 20.01
N TYR A 191 10.42 -4.72 19.83
CA TYR A 191 9.99 -5.22 18.53
C TYR A 191 8.48 -5.47 18.50
N ALA A 192 7.91 -5.36 17.31
CA ALA A 192 6.55 -5.77 16.98
C ALA A 192 6.59 -6.97 16.02
N ASN A 193 5.76 -7.99 16.30
CA ASN A 193 5.66 -9.20 15.51
C ASN A 193 4.47 -9.11 14.58
N PHE A 194 4.64 -9.56 13.35
CA PHE A 194 3.61 -9.58 12.33
C PHE A 194 3.42 -11.00 11.80
N GLU A 195 2.16 -11.42 11.68
CA GLU A 195 1.75 -12.61 10.97
C GLU A 195 0.88 -12.23 9.77
N ALA A 196 1.20 -12.80 8.63
CA ALA A 196 0.41 -12.63 7.42
C ALA A 196 0.25 -13.95 6.68
N ARG A 197 -0.83 -14.10 5.93
CA ARG A 197 -1.20 -15.30 5.21
C ARG A 197 -1.59 -14.97 3.80
N ASP A 198 -1.56 -15.96 2.92
CA ASP A 198 -2.02 -15.77 1.55
C ASP A 198 -3.55 -15.64 1.47
N ILE A 199 -4.05 -15.28 0.31
CA ILE A 199 -5.49 -15.11 0.06
C ILE A 199 -6.26 -16.42 0.22
N LEU A 200 -5.63 -17.57 -0.05
CA LEU A 200 -6.28 -18.89 -0.01
C LEU A 200 -6.69 -19.27 1.42
N GLU A 201 -5.91 -18.86 2.42
CA GLU A 201 -6.26 -19.11 3.83
C GLU A 201 -7.57 -18.38 4.22
N PHE A 202 -7.78 -17.16 3.70
CA PHE A 202 -9.02 -16.41 3.95
C PHE A 202 -10.21 -16.97 3.16
N MET A 203 -9.98 -17.62 2.04
CA MET A 203 -11.04 -18.27 1.25
C MET A 203 -11.54 -19.55 1.91
N ASN A 204 -10.75 -20.19 2.74
CA ASN A 204 -11.10 -21.46 3.40
C ASN A 204 -12.33 -21.35 4.33
N GLY A 205 -12.71 -20.12 4.74
CA GLY A 205 -13.91 -19.84 5.54
C GLY A 205 -15.11 -19.33 4.75
N ILE A 206 -14.99 -19.17 3.43
CA ILE A 206 -16.05 -18.63 2.58
C ILE A 206 -16.84 -19.78 1.94
N PHE A 207 -18.00 -20.09 2.51
CA PHE A 207 -18.94 -21.02 1.89
C PHE A 207 -19.76 -20.30 0.82
N MET A 208 -19.67 -20.74 -0.43
CA MET A 208 -20.59 -20.29 -1.48
C MET A 208 -22.00 -20.84 -1.18
N LYS A 209 -22.89 -19.97 -0.70
CA LYS A 209 -24.32 -20.25 -0.60
C LYS A 209 -24.97 -19.92 -1.94
N GLY A 210 -25.02 -20.86 -2.86
CA GLY A 210 -25.74 -20.69 -4.12
C GLY A 210 -25.69 -21.98 -4.95
N VAL A 211 -26.84 -22.41 -5.40
CA VAL A 211 -26.95 -23.46 -6.43
C VAL A 211 -26.90 -22.73 -7.77
N TYR A 212 -25.82 -22.85 -8.49
CA TYR A 212 -25.77 -22.42 -9.88
C TYR A 212 -26.52 -23.50 -10.71
N ARG A 213 -27.65 -23.10 -11.30
CA ARG A 213 -28.35 -23.86 -12.33
C ARG A 213 -27.92 -23.41 -13.71
#